data_7aa53f39522ade8533801ce83f578690
#
_entry.id   7aa53f39522ade8533801ce83f578690
#
_cell.length_a   1.000
_cell.length_b   1.000
_cell.length_c   1.000
_cell.angle_alpha   90.00
_cell.angle_beta   90.00
_cell.angle_gamma   90.00
#
_symmetry.space_group_name_H-M   'P 1'
#
loop_
_entity.id
_entity.type
_entity.pdbx_description
1 polymer ?
#
loop_
_entity_poly.entity_id
_entity_poly.type
_entity_poly.pdbx_seq_one_letter_code
_entity_poly.pdbx_strand_id
1 'polypeptide(L)'
;YKTSSFSSEFNLTNDEGVTSNFKLNLPGKHNVLNATAASVLAIEEGISLINVQSALEKFSGISRRMQFLGKLDQTIVIDDYGHHPTEIKNTILTLRESFPESEISMVFQPHRFTRTKDLFEEFVEVLKSVERLILLEIYSAGEESIEGISSSTLLESIKNTGLEDVFLAQSNTHAYELIENIILEEEGVLLIQGAGNISEISDKLTQKIK
;
A
#
# COMPACT_ATOMS: atom_id res chain seq x y z
N TYR A 1 -16.27 10.04 -7.59
CA TYR A 1 -15.75 9.90 -6.23
C TYR A 1 -14.81 11.04 -5.88
N LYS A 2 -14.64 11.25 -4.59
CA LYS A 2 -13.63 12.16 -4.02
C LYS A 2 -12.89 11.40 -2.93
N THR A 3 -11.57 11.51 -2.89
CA THR A 3 -10.71 10.96 -1.84
C THR A 3 -10.26 12.08 -0.91
N SER A 4 -10.22 11.82 0.37
CA SER A 4 -9.52 12.59 1.40
C SER A 4 -8.48 11.69 2.07
N SER A 5 -7.69 12.21 3.01
CA SER A 5 -6.54 11.49 3.59
C SER A 5 -6.82 10.02 3.95
N PHE A 6 -7.97 9.72 4.55
CA PHE A 6 -8.30 8.35 5.03
C PHE A 6 -9.70 7.88 4.62
N SER A 7 -10.37 8.57 3.71
CA SER A 7 -11.74 8.22 3.34
C SER A 7 -12.05 8.56 1.88
N SER A 8 -13.12 7.98 1.37
CA SER A 8 -13.68 8.31 0.06
C SER A 8 -15.18 8.58 0.17
N GLU A 9 -15.66 9.54 -0.62
CA GLU A 9 -17.09 9.77 -0.86
C GLU A 9 -17.38 9.49 -2.33
N PHE A 10 -18.45 8.76 -2.62
CA PHE A 10 -18.82 8.43 -4.00
C PHE A 10 -20.32 8.34 -4.19
N ASN A 11 -20.76 8.50 -5.43
CA ASN A 11 -22.15 8.40 -5.82
C ASN A 11 -22.36 7.16 -6.69
N LEU A 12 -23.44 6.43 -6.42
CA LEU A 12 -23.96 5.39 -7.29
C LEU A 12 -25.28 5.85 -7.87
N THR A 13 -25.46 5.67 -9.17
CA THR A 13 -26.70 5.97 -9.88
C THR A 13 -27.27 4.65 -10.42
N ASN A 14 -28.53 4.34 -10.11
CA ASN A 14 -29.19 3.16 -10.62
C ASN A 14 -29.74 3.40 -12.04
N ASP A 15 -30.32 2.38 -12.67
CA ASP A 15 -30.85 2.44 -14.03
C ASP A 15 -32.07 3.40 -14.18
N GLU A 16 -32.72 3.73 -13.07
CA GLU A 16 -33.81 4.72 -13.02
C GLU A 16 -33.29 6.17 -12.87
N GLY A 17 -31.96 6.36 -12.80
CA GLY A 17 -31.34 7.67 -12.65
C GLY A 17 -31.32 8.19 -11.19
N VAL A 18 -31.70 7.38 -10.21
CA VAL A 18 -31.66 7.77 -8.80
C VAL A 18 -30.23 7.65 -8.29
N THR A 19 -29.71 8.76 -7.78
CA THR A 19 -28.33 8.85 -7.25
C THR A 19 -28.34 8.79 -5.74
N SER A 20 -27.50 7.93 -5.18
CA SER A 20 -27.26 7.78 -3.75
C SER A 20 -25.79 8.05 -3.41
N ASN A 21 -25.55 8.79 -2.33
CA ASN A 21 -24.21 9.09 -1.84
C ASN A 21 -23.75 8.06 -0.81
N PHE A 22 -22.49 7.69 -0.85
CA PHE A 22 -21.86 6.74 0.05
C PHE A 22 -20.56 7.33 0.63
N LYS A 23 -20.28 6.98 1.88
CA LYS A 23 -19.01 7.23 2.55
C LYS A 23 -18.32 5.91 2.85
N LEU A 24 -17.00 5.90 2.67
CA LEU A 24 -16.15 4.77 2.94
C LEU A 24 -14.90 5.25 3.67
N ASN A 25 -14.58 4.66 4.83
CA ASN A 25 -13.38 5.01 5.61
C ASN A 25 -12.12 4.33 5.05
N LEU A 26 -12.01 4.29 3.73
CA LEU A 26 -10.83 3.85 2.97
C LEU A 26 -10.63 4.80 1.80
N PRO A 27 -9.39 5.26 1.56
CA PRO A 27 -9.08 6.08 0.40
C PRO A 27 -8.88 5.22 -0.85
N GLY A 28 -8.96 5.86 -2.02
CA GLY A 28 -8.53 5.31 -3.29
C GLY A 28 -9.61 4.67 -4.14
N LYS A 29 -9.45 4.83 -5.45
CA LYS A 29 -10.40 4.39 -6.47
C LYS A 29 -10.72 2.89 -6.39
N HIS A 30 -9.71 2.05 -6.14
CA HIS A 30 -9.91 0.61 -6.06
C HIS A 30 -10.82 0.20 -4.89
N ASN A 31 -10.74 0.90 -3.75
CA ASN A 31 -11.64 0.68 -2.62
C ASN A 31 -13.07 1.15 -2.92
N VAL A 32 -13.22 2.26 -3.64
CA VAL A 32 -14.53 2.71 -4.13
C VAL A 32 -15.16 1.67 -5.06
N LEU A 33 -14.39 1.10 -5.99
CA LEU A 33 -14.87 0.05 -6.89
C LEU A 33 -15.29 -1.22 -6.13
N ASN A 34 -14.50 -1.65 -5.16
CA ASN A 34 -14.82 -2.78 -4.30
C ASN A 34 -16.10 -2.53 -3.48
N ALA A 35 -16.21 -1.35 -2.88
CA ALA A 35 -17.41 -0.93 -2.14
C ALA A 35 -18.66 -0.85 -3.05
N THR A 36 -18.49 -0.35 -4.29
CA THR A 36 -19.56 -0.34 -5.29
C THR A 36 -20.06 -1.74 -5.59
N ALA A 37 -19.16 -2.67 -5.89
CA ALA A 37 -19.54 -4.05 -6.20
C ALA A 37 -20.25 -4.73 -5.00
N ALA A 38 -19.73 -4.54 -3.80
CA ALA A 38 -20.34 -5.06 -2.57
C ALA A 38 -21.73 -4.44 -2.32
N SER A 39 -21.88 -3.13 -2.55
CA SER A 39 -23.15 -2.43 -2.37
C SER A 39 -24.22 -2.90 -3.34
N VAL A 40 -23.87 -3.03 -4.62
CA VAL A 40 -24.80 -3.51 -5.64
C VAL A 40 -25.28 -4.91 -5.30
N LEU A 41 -24.35 -5.83 -4.99
CA LEU A 41 -24.71 -7.20 -4.61
C LEU A 41 -25.60 -7.23 -3.36
N ALA A 42 -25.29 -6.46 -2.34
CA ALA A 42 -26.08 -6.42 -1.11
C ALA A 42 -27.52 -5.89 -1.36
N ILE A 43 -27.67 -4.88 -2.23
CA ILE A 43 -28.99 -4.33 -2.58
C ILE A 43 -29.80 -5.34 -3.40
N GLU A 44 -29.19 -6.04 -4.36
CA GLU A 44 -29.82 -7.12 -5.13
C GLU A 44 -30.29 -8.28 -4.25
N GLU A 45 -29.54 -8.58 -3.17
CA GLU A 45 -29.94 -9.57 -2.15
C GLU A 45 -31.00 -9.04 -1.15
N GLY A 46 -31.55 -7.85 -1.38
CA GLY A 46 -32.65 -7.28 -0.61
C GLY A 46 -32.25 -6.51 0.64
N ILE A 47 -30.97 -6.20 0.82
CA ILE A 47 -30.54 -5.34 1.93
C ILE A 47 -30.89 -3.88 1.60
N SER A 48 -31.55 -3.19 2.54
CA SER A 48 -31.95 -1.80 2.32
C SER A 48 -30.73 -0.88 2.11
N LEU A 49 -30.88 0.10 1.22
CA LEU A 49 -29.86 1.10 0.92
C LEU A 49 -29.26 1.75 2.16
N ILE A 50 -30.11 2.13 3.12
CA ILE A 50 -29.67 2.77 4.38
C ILE A 50 -28.75 1.86 5.23
N ASN A 51 -29.02 0.56 5.22
CA ASN A 51 -28.20 -0.41 5.92
C ASN A 51 -26.83 -0.59 5.22
N VAL A 52 -26.82 -0.61 3.89
CA VAL A 52 -25.57 -0.68 3.09
C VAL A 52 -24.72 0.58 3.34
N GLN A 53 -25.31 1.77 3.25
CA GLN A 53 -24.62 3.03 3.56
C GLN A 53 -24.03 3.04 4.98
N SER A 54 -24.84 2.65 5.98
CA SER A 54 -24.39 2.59 7.38
C SER A 54 -23.27 1.55 7.60
N ALA A 55 -23.29 0.42 6.87
CA ALA A 55 -22.25 -0.59 6.96
C ALA A 55 -20.92 -0.07 6.40
N LEU A 56 -20.94 0.59 5.24
CA LEU A 56 -19.75 1.15 4.62
C LEU A 56 -19.14 2.30 5.45
N GLU A 57 -19.97 3.17 6.02
CA GLU A 57 -19.52 4.26 6.89
C GLU A 57 -18.86 3.75 8.19
N LYS A 58 -19.26 2.58 8.67
CA LYS A 58 -18.69 1.94 9.87
C LYS A 58 -17.52 1.00 9.54
N PHE A 59 -17.32 0.68 8.27
CA PHE A 59 -16.27 -0.24 7.87
C PHE A 59 -14.88 0.41 8.05
N SER A 60 -14.08 -0.17 8.93
CA SER A 60 -12.75 0.35 9.30
C SER A 60 -11.60 -0.26 8.48
N GLY A 61 -11.92 -0.97 7.40
CA GLY A 61 -10.92 -1.63 6.56
C GLY A 61 -10.58 -3.06 6.99
N ILE A 62 -9.61 -3.61 6.31
CA ILE A 62 -9.05 -4.94 6.56
C ILE A 62 -7.59 -4.73 6.94
N SER A 63 -7.10 -5.53 7.89
CA SER A 63 -5.68 -5.53 8.27
C SER A 63 -4.79 -5.65 7.04
N ARG A 64 -3.74 -4.82 6.99
CA ARG A 64 -2.79 -4.78 5.89
C ARG A 64 -3.41 -4.48 4.51
N ARG A 65 -4.45 -3.65 4.44
CA ARG A 65 -5.03 -3.11 3.20
C ARG A 65 -5.17 -1.60 3.37
N MET A 66 -4.17 -0.84 2.92
CA MET A 66 -4.06 0.60 3.17
C MET A 66 -4.30 0.92 4.64
N GLN A 67 -3.79 0.08 5.54
CA GLN A 67 -4.03 0.20 6.97
C GLN A 67 -3.21 1.34 7.56
N PHE A 68 -3.89 2.36 8.06
CA PHE A 68 -3.25 3.40 8.86
C PHE A 68 -2.87 2.83 10.24
N LEU A 69 -1.58 2.76 10.52
CA LEU A 69 -1.07 2.28 11.81
C LEU A 69 -0.98 3.40 12.85
N GLY A 70 -0.80 4.65 12.39
CA GLY A 70 -0.66 5.83 13.23
C GLY A 70 0.41 6.78 12.71
N LYS A 71 0.89 7.65 13.61
CA LYS A 71 2.03 8.55 13.34
C LYS A 71 3.17 8.21 14.27
N LEU A 72 4.39 8.25 13.74
CA LEU A 72 5.63 8.30 14.49
C LEU A 72 6.26 9.67 14.20
N ASP A 73 6.35 10.50 15.23
CA ASP A 73 6.69 11.91 15.10
C ASP A 73 5.80 12.60 14.06
N GLN A 74 6.36 13.03 12.92
CA GLN A 74 5.60 13.67 11.84
C GLN A 74 5.27 12.71 10.68
N THR A 75 5.81 11.49 10.69
CA THR A 75 5.65 10.51 9.63
C THR A 75 4.37 9.70 9.82
N ILE A 76 3.50 9.66 8.81
CA ILE A 76 2.32 8.79 8.72
C ILE A 76 2.77 7.38 8.36
N VAL A 77 2.36 6.36 9.13
CA VAL A 77 2.74 4.96 8.89
C VAL A 77 1.55 4.17 8.35
N ILE A 78 1.76 3.53 7.20
CA ILE A 78 0.73 2.74 6.48
C ILE A 78 1.29 1.36 6.16
N ASP A 79 0.48 0.32 6.40
CA ASP A 79 0.78 -1.07 6.03
C ASP A 79 -0.16 -1.56 4.91
N ASP A 80 0.42 -2.17 3.89
CA ASP A 80 -0.33 -2.75 2.79
C ASP A 80 0.22 -4.12 2.37
N TYR A 81 -0.69 -5.06 2.09
CA TYR A 81 -0.35 -6.43 1.70
C TYR A 81 0.05 -6.56 0.21
N GLY A 82 -0.18 -5.52 -0.58
CA GLY A 82 0.06 -5.53 -2.02
C GLY A 82 1.49 -5.99 -2.37
N HIS A 83 1.59 -6.88 -3.34
CA HIS A 83 2.85 -7.50 -3.73
C HIS A 83 2.95 -7.74 -5.25
N HIS A 84 1.96 -7.26 -6.01
CA HIS A 84 1.97 -7.21 -7.47
C HIS A 84 2.20 -5.76 -7.92
N PRO A 85 2.96 -5.48 -9.00
CA PRO A 85 3.21 -4.11 -9.47
C PRO A 85 1.95 -3.25 -9.62
N THR A 86 0.85 -3.84 -10.11
CA THR A 86 -0.44 -3.14 -10.22
C THR A 86 -1.02 -2.75 -8.85
N GLU A 87 -0.91 -3.61 -7.84
CA GLU A 87 -1.35 -3.30 -6.47
C GLU A 87 -0.49 -2.17 -5.89
N ILE A 88 0.84 -2.29 -6.00
CA ILE A 88 1.80 -1.27 -5.54
C ILE A 88 1.49 0.09 -6.18
N LYS A 89 1.30 0.11 -7.51
CA LYS A 89 0.95 1.32 -8.25
C LYS A 89 -0.33 1.97 -7.71
N ASN A 90 -1.37 1.18 -7.47
CA ASN A 90 -2.64 1.69 -6.96
C ASN A 90 -2.49 2.25 -5.53
N THR A 91 -1.69 1.60 -4.69
CA THR A 91 -1.39 2.07 -3.34
C THR A 91 -0.65 3.41 -3.39
N ILE A 92 0.44 3.52 -4.17
CA ILE A 92 1.21 4.77 -4.33
C ILE A 92 0.33 5.90 -4.88
N LEU A 93 -0.48 5.63 -5.92
CA LEU A 93 -1.40 6.64 -6.47
C LEU A 93 -2.42 7.11 -5.42
N THR A 94 -2.95 6.19 -4.63
CA THR A 94 -3.87 6.53 -3.53
C THR A 94 -3.19 7.41 -2.49
N LEU A 95 -1.93 7.13 -2.14
CA LEU A 95 -1.16 7.96 -1.21
C LEU A 95 -0.90 9.35 -1.77
N ARG A 96 -0.54 9.47 -3.05
CA ARG A 96 -0.37 10.76 -3.73
C ARG A 96 -1.67 11.59 -3.75
N GLU A 97 -2.82 10.94 -3.99
CA GLU A 97 -4.13 11.61 -3.92
C GLU A 97 -4.49 12.04 -2.50
N SER A 98 -4.13 11.24 -1.50
CA SER A 98 -4.47 11.46 -0.09
C SER A 98 -3.55 12.45 0.62
N PHE A 99 -2.28 12.51 0.21
CA PHE A 99 -1.19 13.29 0.81
C PHE A 99 -0.35 13.95 -0.31
N PRO A 100 -0.91 14.89 -1.07
CA PRO A 100 -0.28 15.41 -2.29
C PRO A 100 1.06 16.13 -2.06
N GLU A 101 1.27 16.70 -0.87
CA GLU A 101 2.49 17.44 -0.52
C GLU A 101 3.52 16.60 0.23
N SER A 102 3.21 15.33 0.53
CA SER A 102 4.09 14.46 1.32
C SER A 102 4.98 13.62 0.44
N GLU A 103 6.24 13.47 0.83
CA GLU A 103 7.13 12.46 0.28
C GLU A 103 6.71 11.06 0.74
N ILE A 104 6.87 10.08 -0.15
CA ILE A 104 6.59 8.67 0.13
C ILE A 104 7.91 7.93 0.28
N SER A 105 8.20 7.51 1.49
CA SER A 105 9.24 6.52 1.77
C SER A 105 8.61 5.14 1.80
N MET A 106 9.19 4.17 1.11
CA MET A 106 8.62 2.83 1.00
C MET A 106 9.57 1.77 1.50
N VAL A 107 9.08 0.84 2.31
CA VAL A 107 9.74 -0.43 2.60
C VAL A 107 9.02 -1.52 1.86
N PHE A 108 9.72 -2.21 0.96
CA PHE A 108 9.12 -3.22 0.11
C PHE A 108 9.83 -4.56 0.22
N GLN A 109 9.04 -5.63 0.31
CA GLN A 109 9.54 -7.01 0.24
C GLN A 109 8.98 -7.70 -1.00
N PRO A 110 9.81 -8.00 -2.03
CA PRO A 110 9.38 -8.81 -3.14
C PRO A 110 8.98 -10.21 -2.66
N HIS A 111 7.94 -10.77 -3.26
CA HIS A 111 7.39 -12.06 -2.84
C HIS A 111 7.38 -13.04 -3.99
N ARG A 112 8.18 -14.12 -3.87
CA ARG A 112 8.50 -15.17 -4.83
C ARG A 112 9.50 -14.76 -5.91
N PHE A 113 10.45 -15.65 -6.18
CA PHE A 113 11.44 -15.47 -7.25
C PHE A 113 10.80 -15.49 -8.63
N THR A 114 9.83 -16.38 -8.87
CA THR A 114 9.12 -16.48 -10.15
C THR A 114 8.41 -15.17 -10.49
N ARG A 115 7.64 -14.60 -9.55
CA ARG A 115 6.95 -13.32 -9.78
C ARG A 115 7.95 -12.19 -10.00
N THR A 116 9.01 -12.12 -9.20
CA THR A 116 10.02 -11.06 -9.33
C THR A 116 10.69 -11.13 -10.70
N LYS A 117 10.95 -12.34 -11.23
CA LYS A 117 11.47 -12.55 -12.57
C LYS A 117 10.48 -12.12 -13.65
N ASP A 118 9.25 -12.62 -13.58
CA ASP A 118 8.27 -12.45 -14.65
C ASP A 118 7.77 -11.00 -14.78
N LEU A 119 7.83 -10.22 -13.70
CA LEU A 119 7.37 -8.83 -13.62
C LEU A 119 8.51 -7.86 -13.26
N PHE A 120 9.76 -8.21 -13.61
CA PHE A 120 10.94 -7.46 -13.17
C PHE A 120 10.89 -5.99 -13.60
N GLU A 121 10.62 -5.74 -14.86
CA GLU A 121 10.55 -4.38 -15.41
C GLU A 121 9.40 -3.57 -14.81
N GLU A 122 8.24 -4.21 -14.57
CA GLU A 122 7.10 -3.56 -13.94
C GLU A 122 7.41 -3.20 -12.46
N PHE A 123 8.18 -4.03 -11.75
CA PHE A 123 8.67 -3.68 -10.42
C PHE A 123 9.60 -2.48 -10.47
N VAL A 124 10.58 -2.45 -11.39
CA VAL A 124 11.46 -1.30 -11.57
C VAL A 124 10.65 -0.03 -11.81
N GLU A 125 9.69 -0.08 -12.75
CA GLU A 125 8.86 1.07 -13.10
C GLU A 125 8.00 1.59 -11.94
N VAL A 126 7.43 0.71 -11.13
CA VAL A 126 6.58 1.14 -10.03
C VAL A 126 7.39 1.61 -8.82
N LEU A 127 8.48 0.91 -8.50
CA LEU A 127 9.28 1.21 -7.31
C LEU A 127 10.10 2.49 -7.44
N LYS A 128 10.47 2.90 -8.66
CA LYS A 128 11.15 4.20 -8.89
C LYS A 128 10.25 5.43 -8.65
N SER A 129 8.94 5.24 -8.45
CA SER A 129 7.97 6.33 -8.32
C SER A 129 7.81 6.88 -6.91
N VAL A 130 8.57 6.37 -5.95
CA VAL A 130 8.68 6.90 -4.58
C VAL A 130 9.96 7.72 -4.41
N GLU A 131 10.03 8.55 -3.38
CA GLU A 131 11.21 9.37 -3.10
C GLU A 131 12.33 8.57 -2.44
N ARG A 132 11.97 7.60 -1.60
CA ARG A 132 12.94 6.75 -0.88
C ARG A 132 12.45 5.31 -0.81
N LEU A 133 13.35 4.36 -1.06
CA LEU A 133 13.02 2.93 -1.06
C LEU A 133 14.00 2.14 -0.18
N ILE A 134 13.45 1.38 0.75
CA ILE A 134 14.16 0.30 1.44
C ILE A 134 13.65 -1.03 0.88
N LEU A 135 14.52 -1.76 0.21
CA LEU A 135 14.21 -3.05 -0.40
C LEU A 135 14.70 -4.18 0.51
N LEU A 136 13.82 -5.09 0.86
CA LEU A 136 14.15 -6.32 1.59
C LEU A 136 14.54 -7.43 0.61
N GLU A 137 15.21 -8.47 1.11
CA GLU A 137 15.45 -9.68 0.35
C GLU A 137 14.12 -10.34 -0.09
N ILE A 138 14.15 -11.00 -1.26
CA ILE A 138 12.98 -11.69 -1.80
C ILE A 138 12.49 -12.75 -0.80
N TYR A 139 11.24 -12.65 -0.38
CA TYR A 139 10.58 -13.70 0.38
C TYR A 139 10.26 -14.87 -0.55
N SER A 140 10.93 -16.00 -0.35
CA SER A 140 10.88 -17.13 -1.28
C SER A 140 9.52 -17.82 -1.36
N ALA A 141 8.75 -17.82 -0.27
CA ALA A 141 7.49 -18.58 -0.15
C ALA A 141 7.62 -20.06 -0.55
N GLY A 142 8.79 -20.66 -0.26
CA GLY A 142 9.08 -22.05 -0.58
C GLY A 142 9.65 -22.29 -1.98
N GLU A 143 9.85 -21.25 -2.79
CA GLU A 143 10.52 -21.38 -4.09
C GLU A 143 12.05 -21.42 -3.92
N GLU A 144 12.71 -22.09 -4.87
CA GLU A 144 14.16 -22.01 -5.01
C GLU A 144 14.57 -20.67 -5.65
N SER A 145 15.80 -20.24 -5.35
CA SER A 145 16.35 -19.03 -5.98
C SER A 145 16.54 -19.23 -7.48
N ILE A 146 16.34 -18.15 -8.23
CA ILE A 146 16.54 -18.12 -9.69
C ILE A 146 17.80 -17.32 -9.97
N GLU A 147 18.73 -17.87 -10.78
CA GLU A 147 19.96 -17.21 -11.16
C GLU A 147 19.68 -15.85 -11.80
N GLY A 148 20.39 -14.83 -11.35
CA GLY A 148 20.24 -13.44 -11.83
C GLY A 148 19.04 -12.68 -11.23
N ILE A 149 18.19 -13.32 -10.41
CA ILE A 149 17.03 -12.69 -9.78
C ILE A 149 17.27 -12.57 -8.27
N SER A 150 17.47 -11.33 -7.84
CA SER A 150 17.70 -10.99 -6.43
C SER A 150 17.21 -9.57 -6.14
N SER A 151 17.08 -9.23 -4.87
CA SER A 151 16.79 -7.84 -4.47
C SER A 151 17.95 -6.90 -4.82
N SER A 152 19.17 -7.39 -4.86
CA SER A 152 20.33 -6.60 -5.30
C SER A 152 20.24 -6.24 -6.79
N THR A 153 19.90 -7.20 -7.67
CA THR A 153 19.73 -6.91 -9.12
C THR A 153 18.55 -5.97 -9.37
N LEU A 154 17.46 -6.09 -8.60
CA LEU A 154 16.33 -5.18 -8.67
C LEU A 154 16.74 -3.77 -8.20
N LEU A 155 17.47 -3.66 -7.10
CA LEU A 155 17.99 -2.40 -6.57
C LEU A 155 18.89 -1.68 -7.60
N GLU A 156 19.85 -2.41 -8.22
CA GLU A 156 20.72 -1.84 -9.23
C GLU A 156 19.92 -1.30 -10.42
N SER A 157 18.93 -2.05 -10.89
CA SER A 157 18.06 -1.62 -11.98
C SER A 157 17.25 -0.38 -11.62
N ILE A 158 16.73 -0.28 -10.38
CA ILE A 158 16.04 0.91 -9.91
C ILE A 158 16.99 2.11 -9.83
N LYS A 159 18.20 1.96 -9.29
CA LYS A 159 19.21 3.03 -9.26
C LYS A 159 19.54 3.56 -10.64
N ASN A 160 19.62 2.69 -11.63
CA ASN A 160 19.89 3.08 -13.03
C ASN A 160 18.75 3.93 -13.63
N THR A 161 17.58 3.99 -13.03
CA THR A 161 16.49 4.91 -13.44
C THR A 161 16.64 6.33 -12.90
N GLY A 162 17.60 6.56 -11.97
CA GLY A 162 17.86 7.86 -11.34
C GLY A 162 17.34 8.02 -9.91
N LEU A 163 16.69 7.01 -9.34
CA LEU A 163 16.36 7.02 -7.92
C LEU A 163 17.61 6.68 -7.11
N GLU A 164 18.19 7.68 -6.42
CA GLU A 164 19.43 7.53 -5.65
C GLU A 164 19.19 6.97 -4.24
N ASP A 165 18.09 7.38 -3.58
CA ASP A 165 17.75 6.99 -2.22
C ASP A 165 17.15 5.58 -2.15
N VAL A 166 17.96 4.59 -2.54
CA VAL A 166 17.57 3.16 -2.52
C VAL A 166 18.54 2.36 -1.68
N PHE A 167 18.01 1.66 -0.69
CA PHE A 167 18.76 0.88 0.30
C PHE A 167 18.34 -0.58 0.27
N LEU A 168 19.32 -1.50 0.41
CA LEU A 168 19.04 -2.92 0.59
C LEU A 168 19.12 -3.28 2.07
N ALA A 169 18.03 -3.79 2.61
CA ALA A 169 17.98 -4.32 3.96
C ALA A 169 18.14 -5.85 3.96
N GLN A 170 19.13 -6.35 4.67
CA GLN A 170 19.42 -7.79 4.77
C GLN A 170 18.47 -8.55 5.71
N SER A 171 17.68 -7.83 6.50
CA SER A 171 16.72 -8.39 7.46
C SER A 171 15.68 -7.36 7.86
N ASN A 172 14.57 -7.80 8.46
CA ASN A 172 13.56 -6.91 9.03
C ASN A 172 14.15 -6.00 10.13
N THR A 173 15.11 -6.49 10.90
CA THR A 173 15.81 -5.67 11.91
C THR A 173 16.63 -4.57 11.25
N HIS A 174 17.39 -4.87 10.20
CA HIS A 174 18.18 -3.88 9.47
C HIS A 174 17.25 -2.86 8.76
N ALA A 175 16.13 -3.31 8.17
CA ALA A 175 15.14 -2.38 7.60
C ALA A 175 14.57 -1.43 8.66
N TYR A 176 14.28 -1.94 9.84
CA TYR A 176 13.79 -1.13 10.96
C TYR A 176 14.82 -0.07 11.40
N GLU A 177 16.11 -0.42 11.50
CA GLU A 177 17.19 0.53 11.80
C GLU A 177 17.31 1.61 10.73
N LEU A 178 17.19 1.25 9.45
CA LEU A 178 17.18 2.22 8.35
C LEU A 178 15.97 3.16 8.43
N ILE A 179 14.79 2.65 8.78
CA ILE A 179 13.59 3.48 9.00
C ILE A 179 13.87 4.52 10.10
N GLU A 180 14.38 4.10 11.25
CA GLU A 180 14.65 4.99 12.37
C GLU A 180 15.67 6.08 12.02
N ASN A 181 16.71 5.73 11.27
CA ASN A 181 17.83 6.64 11.00
C ASN A 181 17.58 7.56 9.79
N ILE A 182 16.68 7.19 8.86
CA ILE A 182 16.58 7.89 7.57
C ILE A 182 15.19 8.49 7.35
N ILE A 183 14.14 7.86 7.88
CA ILE A 183 12.76 8.19 7.50
C ILE A 183 12.02 8.96 8.61
N LEU A 184 12.16 8.55 9.86
CA LEU A 184 11.34 9.11 10.95
C LEU A 184 11.69 10.54 11.34
N GLU A 185 12.82 11.07 10.89
CA GLU A 185 13.22 12.47 11.14
C GLU A 185 12.51 13.45 10.19
N GLU A 186 11.80 12.96 9.17
CA GLU A 186 11.19 13.79 8.13
C GLU A 186 9.65 13.71 8.16
N GLU A 187 9.00 14.80 7.73
CA GLU A 187 7.56 14.81 7.51
C GLU A 187 7.25 14.06 6.21
N GLY A 188 6.34 13.04 6.28
CA GLY A 188 6.01 12.27 5.09
C GLY A 188 5.11 11.08 5.38
N VAL A 189 5.10 10.16 4.42
CA VAL A 189 4.38 8.88 4.50
C VAL A 189 5.38 7.74 4.41
N LEU A 190 5.38 6.86 5.40
CA LEU A 190 6.06 5.59 5.38
C LEU A 190 5.08 4.49 4.97
N LEU A 191 5.27 3.93 3.78
CA LEU A 191 4.53 2.77 3.29
C LEU A 191 5.34 1.50 3.53
N ILE A 192 4.78 0.56 4.30
CA ILE A 192 5.32 -0.79 4.46
C ILE A 192 4.48 -1.73 3.60
N GLN A 193 5.08 -2.34 2.57
CA GLN A 193 4.30 -3.09 1.59
C GLN A 193 4.94 -4.43 1.22
N GLY A 194 4.12 -5.50 1.24
CA GLY A 194 4.52 -6.84 0.84
C GLY A 194 3.72 -7.95 1.54
N ALA A 195 3.74 -9.16 0.97
CA ALA A 195 2.98 -10.32 1.45
C ALA A 195 3.79 -11.29 2.34
N GLY A 196 5.08 -11.04 2.51
CA GLY A 196 5.98 -11.87 3.31
C GLY A 196 5.97 -11.51 4.80
N ASN A 197 7.11 -11.80 5.46
CA ASN A 197 7.29 -11.50 6.87
C ASN A 197 7.60 -10.04 7.19
N ILE A 198 7.52 -9.14 6.21
CA ILE A 198 7.66 -7.69 6.39
C ILE A 198 6.70 -7.12 7.44
N SER A 199 5.56 -7.78 7.71
CA SER A 199 4.62 -7.40 8.76
C SER A 199 5.24 -7.30 10.15
N GLU A 200 6.34 -7.99 10.42
CA GLU A 200 7.08 -7.87 11.68
C GLU A 200 7.60 -6.43 11.91
N ILE A 201 7.89 -5.69 10.83
CA ILE A 201 8.28 -4.28 10.88
C ILE A 201 7.07 -3.43 11.32
N SER A 202 5.91 -3.66 10.69
CA SER A 202 4.65 -2.96 11.03
C SER A 202 4.28 -3.20 12.50
N ASP A 203 4.38 -4.45 12.98
CA ASP A 203 4.09 -4.81 14.36
C ASP A 203 5.01 -4.08 15.35
N LYS A 204 6.32 -4.01 15.02
CA LYS A 204 7.32 -3.33 15.84
C LYS A 204 7.10 -1.81 15.88
N LEU A 205 6.77 -1.20 14.73
CA LEU A 205 6.46 0.23 14.67
C LEU A 205 5.17 0.56 15.43
N THR A 206 4.14 -0.28 15.33
CA THR A 206 2.87 -0.10 16.05
C THR A 206 3.05 -0.06 17.56
N GLN A 207 4.03 -0.80 18.11
CA GLN A 207 4.35 -0.74 19.55
C GLN A 207 4.90 0.62 20.00
N LYS A 208 5.49 1.41 19.10
CA LYS A 208 5.99 2.77 19.36
C LYS A 208 4.91 3.85 19.11
N ILE A 209 3.93 3.55 18.28
CA ILE A 209 2.80 4.44 18.01
C ILE A 209 1.91 4.45 19.26
N LYS A 210 1.85 5.58 19.93
CA LYS A 210 1.05 5.79 21.14
C LYS A 210 -0.28 6.45 20.81
#